data_cdd4d0fb63624493d0a41239234ebccb
#
_entry.id   cdd4d0fb63624493d0a41239234ebccb
#
_cell.length_a   1.000
_cell.length_b   1.000
_cell.length_c   1.000
_cell.angle_alpha   90.00
_cell.angle_beta   90.00
_cell.angle_gamma   90.00
#
_symmetry.space_group_name_H-M   'P 1'
#
loop_
_entity.id
_entity.type
_entity.pdbx_description
1 polymer ?
#
loop_
_entity_poly.entity_id
_entity_poly.type
_entity_poly.pdbx_seq_one_letter_code
_entity_poly.pdbx_strand_id
1 'polypeptide(L)'
;MNIKLTLGERLKDLRVERNLKLETLAEQTGLSKSALSKYESDDVTDLSIYAVTTLAEFYGVTTDYLLGVTENKKRPDAVLSDLHLSDGAVDVLRNGKFNHRLLCELIVHENFQRFMTDLEIYVDGYVLSLIHISEPTR
;
A
#
# COMPACT_ATOMS: atom_id res chain seq x y z
N MET A 1 2.16 -19.56 -6.56
CA MET A 1 2.04 -19.67 -5.10
C MET A 1 2.22 -18.29 -4.48
N ASN A 2 1.19 -17.77 -3.88
CA ASN A 2 1.33 -16.57 -3.05
C ASN A 2 1.85 -17.00 -1.68
N ILE A 3 3.16 -16.91 -1.49
CA ILE A 3 3.76 -17.13 -0.18
C ILE A 3 3.48 -15.87 0.64
N LYS A 4 2.56 -15.97 1.56
CA LYS A 4 2.24 -14.89 2.49
C LYS A 4 3.28 -14.90 3.60
N LEU A 5 3.98 -13.79 3.79
CA LEU A 5 4.94 -13.65 4.88
C LEU A 5 4.24 -13.71 6.24
N THR A 6 4.86 -14.39 7.18
CA THR A 6 4.39 -14.44 8.58
C THR A 6 4.72 -13.13 9.31
N LEU A 7 4.13 -12.93 10.49
CA LEU A 7 4.45 -11.79 11.34
C LEU A 7 5.95 -11.72 11.66
N GLY A 8 6.54 -12.85 12.03
CA GLY A 8 7.96 -12.93 12.34
C GLY A 8 8.85 -12.58 11.16
N GLU A 9 8.52 -13.07 9.98
CA GLU A 9 9.24 -12.74 8.74
C GLU A 9 9.13 -11.25 8.41
N ARG A 10 7.95 -10.65 8.55
CA ARG A 10 7.74 -9.22 8.32
C ARG A 10 8.54 -8.36 9.30
N LEU A 11 8.54 -8.71 10.57
CA LEU A 11 9.32 -7.99 11.60
C LEU A 11 10.81 -8.12 11.35
N LYS A 12 11.27 -9.31 11.01
CA LYS A 12 12.69 -9.56 10.71
C LYS A 12 13.14 -8.79 9.48
N ASP A 13 12.35 -8.79 8.41
CA ASP A 13 12.65 -8.05 7.20
C ASP A 13 12.77 -6.55 7.47
N LEU A 14 11.84 -5.97 8.21
CA LEU A 14 11.87 -4.54 8.57
C LEU A 14 13.10 -4.20 9.41
N ARG A 15 13.49 -5.08 10.33
CA ARG A 15 14.69 -4.87 11.14
C ARG A 15 15.96 -4.94 10.30
N VAL A 16 16.06 -5.92 9.41
CA VAL A 16 17.21 -6.11 8.51
C VAL A 16 17.32 -4.95 7.51
N GLU A 17 16.20 -4.49 6.96
CA GLU A 17 16.18 -3.32 6.06
C GLU A 17 16.80 -2.08 6.72
N ARG A 18 16.68 -1.93 8.04
CA ARG A 18 17.27 -0.82 8.80
C ARG A 18 18.62 -1.14 9.42
N ASN A 19 19.18 -2.31 9.14
CA ASN A 19 20.45 -2.76 9.71
C ASN A 19 20.50 -2.72 11.25
N LEU A 20 19.36 -3.05 11.89
CA LEU A 20 19.24 -3.03 13.33
C LEU A 20 19.53 -4.41 13.94
N LYS A 21 20.21 -4.38 15.09
CA LYS A 21 20.35 -5.58 15.93
C LYS A 21 19.16 -5.66 16.90
N LEU A 22 18.85 -6.86 17.39
CA LEU A 22 17.75 -7.04 18.35
C LEU A 22 17.96 -6.21 19.63
N GLU A 23 19.21 -6.10 20.09
CA GLU A 23 19.56 -5.28 21.27
C GLU A 23 19.22 -3.81 21.05
N THR A 24 19.59 -3.28 19.89
CA THR A 24 19.30 -1.88 19.53
C THR A 24 17.81 -1.65 19.40
N LEU A 25 17.10 -2.57 18.78
CA LEU A 25 15.64 -2.49 18.65
C LEU A 25 14.97 -2.50 20.03
N ALA A 26 15.44 -3.36 20.94
CA ALA A 26 14.93 -3.42 22.31
C ALA A 26 15.13 -2.09 23.05
N GLU A 27 16.31 -1.48 22.93
CA GLU A 27 16.61 -0.18 23.54
C GLU A 27 15.71 0.93 22.99
N GLN A 28 15.50 0.97 21.68
CA GLN A 28 14.74 2.04 21.02
C GLN A 28 13.23 1.90 21.20
N THR A 29 12.72 0.68 21.34
CA THR A 29 11.28 0.42 21.49
C THR A 29 10.83 0.25 22.93
N GLY A 30 11.75 -0.02 23.85
CA GLY A 30 11.41 -0.38 25.23
C GLY A 30 10.88 -1.79 25.39
N LEU A 31 10.89 -2.59 24.34
CA LEU A 31 10.47 -4.01 24.38
C LEU A 31 11.68 -4.88 24.76
N SER A 32 11.42 -6.01 25.43
CA SER A 32 12.50 -6.91 25.81
C SER A 32 13.07 -7.64 24.57
N LYS A 33 14.39 -7.84 24.55
CA LYS A 33 15.07 -8.62 23.50
C LYS A 33 14.47 -10.03 23.38
N SER A 34 14.13 -10.64 24.51
CA SER A 34 13.52 -11.96 24.58
C SER A 34 12.16 -12.00 23.85
N ALA A 35 11.31 -10.99 24.09
CA ALA A 35 10.03 -10.87 23.43
C ALA A 35 10.20 -10.65 21.93
N LEU A 36 11.09 -9.75 21.52
CA LEU A 36 11.38 -9.47 20.11
C LEU A 36 11.89 -10.72 19.38
N SER A 37 12.77 -11.49 20.01
CA SER A 37 13.27 -12.74 19.46
C SER A 37 12.14 -13.77 19.22
N LYS A 38 11.20 -13.87 20.15
CA LYS A 38 10.04 -14.74 20.02
C LYS A 38 9.12 -14.29 18.87
N TYR A 39 8.87 -12.99 18.74
CA TYR A 39 8.04 -12.45 17.68
C TYR A 39 8.63 -12.73 16.29
N GLU A 40 9.94 -12.58 16.13
CA GLU A 40 10.62 -12.87 14.85
C GLU A 40 10.73 -14.37 14.54
N SER A 41 10.64 -15.24 15.53
CA SER A 41 10.67 -16.69 15.33
C SER A 41 9.28 -17.34 15.17
N ASP A 42 8.23 -16.53 15.06
CA ASP A 42 6.84 -16.98 14.98
C ASP A 42 6.34 -17.78 16.19
N ASP A 43 7.07 -17.76 17.28
CA ASP A 43 6.63 -18.28 18.57
C ASP A 43 5.77 -17.23 19.30
N VAL A 44 4.63 -16.93 18.68
CA VAL A 44 3.77 -15.81 19.09
C VAL A 44 2.65 -16.34 19.96
N THR A 45 2.98 -16.77 21.17
CA THR A 45 1.97 -17.17 22.15
C THR A 45 1.35 -15.98 22.91
N ASP A 46 2.09 -14.85 22.99
CA ASP A 46 1.71 -13.67 23.80
C ASP A 46 2.06 -12.35 23.08
N LEU A 47 1.44 -12.10 21.93
CA LEU A 47 1.60 -10.83 21.25
C LEU A 47 0.65 -9.78 21.85
N SER A 48 1.18 -8.83 22.62
CA SER A 48 0.37 -7.76 23.17
C SER A 48 0.05 -6.70 22.11
N ILE A 49 -1.11 -6.07 22.25
CA ILE A 49 -1.50 -4.92 21.42
C ILE A 49 -0.45 -3.81 21.52
N TYR A 50 0.07 -3.58 22.72
CA TYR A 50 1.13 -2.61 22.96
C TYR A 50 2.39 -2.89 22.13
N ALA A 51 2.84 -4.15 22.08
CA ALA A 51 4.01 -4.53 21.30
C ALA A 51 3.79 -4.32 19.80
N VAL A 52 2.63 -4.72 19.27
CA VAL A 52 2.29 -4.54 17.86
C VAL A 52 2.24 -3.05 17.49
N THR A 53 1.56 -2.25 18.27
CA THR A 53 1.44 -0.80 18.01
C THR A 53 2.78 -0.09 18.13
N THR A 54 3.60 -0.44 19.12
CA THR A 54 4.94 0.13 19.30
C THR A 54 5.85 -0.21 18.10
N LEU A 55 5.85 -1.45 17.65
CA LEU A 55 6.65 -1.87 16.49
C LEU A 55 6.15 -1.23 15.20
N ALA A 56 4.84 -1.13 15.02
CA ALA A 56 4.25 -0.48 13.86
C ALA A 56 4.66 1.00 13.79
N GLU A 57 4.56 1.73 14.89
CA GLU A 57 4.99 3.12 14.99
C GLU A 57 6.49 3.28 14.75
N PHE A 58 7.30 2.42 15.36
CA PHE A 58 8.75 2.46 15.21
C PHE A 58 9.18 2.27 13.74
N TYR A 59 8.59 1.29 13.07
CA TYR A 59 8.91 1.00 11.67
C TYR A 59 8.18 1.90 10.66
N GLY A 60 7.24 2.73 11.12
CA GLY A 60 6.44 3.57 10.23
C GLY A 60 5.55 2.76 9.29
N VAL A 61 5.10 1.60 9.75
CA VAL A 61 4.16 0.72 9.05
C VAL A 61 2.88 0.60 9.85
N THR A 62 1.87 -0.03 9.27
CA THR A 62 0.59 -0.20 9.93
C THR A 62 0.53 -1.51 10.70
N THR A 63 -0.31 -1.55 11.73
CA THR A 63 -0.58 -2.80 12.45
C THR A 63 -1.16 -3.86 11.53
N ASP A 64 -2.00 -3.47 10.58
CA ASP A 64 -2.59 -4.37 9.59
C ASP A 64 -1.53 -5.02 8.71
N TYR A 65 -0.50 -4.27 8.31
CA TYR A 65 0.64 -4.84 7.59
C TYR A 65 1.38 -5.88 8.42
N LEU A 66 1.70 -5.56 9.68
CA LEU A 66 2.39 -6.49 10.58
C LEU A 66 1.59 -7.76 10.79
N LEU A 67 0.27 -7.65 10.96
CA LEU A 67 -0.63 -8.78 11.20
C LEU A 67 -0.99 -9.57 9.92
N GLY A 68 -0.51 -9.10 8.77
CA GLY A 68 -0.75 -9.79 7.51
C GLY A 68 -2.13 -9.58 6.91
N VAL A 69 -2.87 -8.59 7.39
CA VAL A 69 -4.19 -8.23 6.86
C VAL A 69 -4.05 -7.53 5.50
N THR A 70 -2.98 -6.78 5.32
CA THR A 70 -2.66 -6.09 4.07
C THR A 70 -1.19 -6.25 3.70
N GLU A 71 -0.88 -6.17 2.42
CA GLU A 71 0.49 -6.11 1.90
C GLU A 71 1.04 -4.67 1.82
N ASN A 72 0.21 -3.68 2.09
CA ASN A 72 0.59 -2.27 2.04
C ASN A 72 1.20 -1.81 3.37
N LYS A 73 2.49 -1.46 3.37
CA LYS A 73 3.23 -1.07 4.56
C LYS A 73 2.74 0.23 5.20
N LYS A 74 2.40 1.23 4.39
CA LYS A 74 2.26 2.61 4.86
C LYS A 74 0.84 3.17 4.86
N ARG A 75 -0.14 2.47 4.32
CA ARG A 75 -1.51 3.00 4.22
C ARG A 75 -2.54 1.91 4.51
N PRO A 76 -2.99 1.81 5.76
CA PRO A 76 -4.12 0.96 6.07
C PRO A 76 -5.42 1.57 5.58
N ASP A 77 -5.50 2.89 5.71
CA ASP A 77 -6.72 3.66 5.60
C ASP A 77 -6.54 4.80 4.61
N ALA A 78 -6.02 4.52 3.39
CA ALA A 78 -6.28 5.45 2.32
C ALA A 78 -7.79 5.54 2.21
N VAL A 79 -8.35 6.59 2.77
CA VAL A 79 -9.75 6.90 2.56
C VAL A 79 -9.91 6.95 1.05
N LEU A 80 -10.77 6.12 0.47
CA LEU A 80 -10.94 6.02 -0.98
C LEU A 80 -11.16 7.39 -1.62
N SER A 81 -11.75 8.34 -0.85
CA SER A 81 -11.91 9.73 -1.25
C SER A 81 -10.59 10.44 -1.58
N ASP A 82 -9.50 10.09 -0.90
CA ASP A 82 -8.18 10.69 -1.15
C ASP A 82 -7.60 10.29 -2.51
N LEU A 83 -8.11 9.22 -3.08
CA LEU A 83 -7.74 8.76 -4.41
C LEU A 83 -8.51 9.46 -5.52
N HIS A 84 -9.53 10.26 -5.19
CA HIS A 84 -10.39 10.97 -6.14
C HIS A 84 -11.03 10.05 -7.19
N LEU A 85 -11.30 8.78 -6.82
CA LEU A 85 -11.96 7.81 -7.69
C LEU A 85 -13.47 7.88 -7.48
N SER A 86 -14.23 7.82 -8.59
CA SER A 86 -15.68 7.71 -8.53
C SER A 86 -16.11 6.33 -8.02
N ASP A 87 -17.33 6.22 -7.52
CA ASP A 87 -17.88 4.93 -7.08
C ASP A 87 -17.85 3.90 -8.20
N GLY A 88 -18.16 4.29 -9.42
CA GLY A 88 -18.08 3.42 -10.59
C GLY A 88 -16.67 2.92 -10.86
N ALA A 89 -15.66 3.79 -10.71
CA ALA A 89 -14.25 3.40 -10.88
C ALA A 89 -13.83 2.41 -9.78
N VAL A 90 -14.24 2.64 -8.55
CA VAL A 90 -13.97 1.73 -7.42
C VAL A 90 -14.60 0.36 -7.67
N ASP A 91 -15.84 0.32 -8.16
CA ASP A 91 -16.55 -0.92 -8.47
C ASP A 91 -15.84 -1.72 -9.56
N VAL A 92 -15.38 -1.07 -10.61
CA VAL A 92 -14.60 -1.71 -11.68
C VAL A 92 -13.29 -2.28 -11.15
N LEU A 93 -12.58 -1.52 -10.33
CA LEU A 93 -11.31 -1.97 -9.73
C LEU A 93 -11.52 -3.15 -8.78
N ARG A 94 -12.63 -3.16 -8.05
CA ARG A 94 -12.95 -4.23 -7.10
C ARG A 94 -13.42 -5.50 -7.79
N ASN A 95 -14.30 -5.38 -8.77
CA ASN A 95 -15.00 -6.49 -9.41
C ASN A 95 -14.53 -6.76 -10.84
N GLY A 96 -13.68 -5.89 -11.40
CA GLY A 96 -13.25 -5.95 -12.78
C GLY A 96 -12.39 -7.17 -13.10
N LYS A 97 -12.64 -7.75 -14.25
CA LYS A 97 -11.90 -8.91 -14.76
C LYS A 97 -10.73 -8.43 -15.61
N PHE A 98 -9.77 -7.77 -14.98
CA PHE A 98 -8.57 -7.30 -15.66
C PHE A 98 -7.31 -7.61 -14.84
N ASN A 99 -6.16 -7.42 -15.45
CA ASN A 99 -4.89 -7.71 -14.81
C ASN A 99 -4.49 -6.56 -13.85
N HIS A 100 -4.79 -6.75 -12.55
CA HIS A 100 -4.48 -5.76 -11.51
C HIS A 100 -2.98 -5.49 -11.40
N ARG A 101 -2.14 -6.51 -11.58
CA ARG A 101 -0.69 -6.36 -11.57
C ARG A 101 -0.23 -5.40 -12.68
N LEU A 102 -0.74 -5.59 -13.88
CA LEU A 102 -0.42 -4.73 -15.01
C LEU A 102 -0.86 -3.28 -14.76
N LEU A 103 -2.05 -3.08 -14.18
CA LEU A 103 -2.53 -1.75 -13.80
C LEU A 103 -1.59 -1.08 -12.81
N CYS A 104 -1.16 -1.80 -11.77
CA CYS A 104 -0.22 -1.26 -10.80
C CYS A 104 1.12 -0.89 -11.43
N GLU A 105 1.66 -1.75 -12.29
CA GLU A 105 2.90 -1.48 -13.01
C GLU A 105 2.79 -0.25 -13.91
N LEU A 106 1.64 -0.09 -14.58
CA LEU A 106 1.37 1.08 -15.42
C LEU A 106 1.35 2.37 -14.59
N ILE A 107 0.64 2.36 -13.47
CA ILE A 107 0.48 3.55 -12.60
C ILE A 107 1.81 4.01 -12.00
N VAL A 108 2.68 3.09 -11.60
CA VAL A 108 3.97 3.44 -10.99
C VAL A 108 5.08 3.71 -12.02
N HIS A 109 4.81 3.52 -13.30
CA HIS A 109 5.80 3.77 -14.35
C HIS A 109 6.14 5.26 -14.44
N GLU A 110 7.42 5.57 -14.64
CA GLU A 110 7.92 6.97 -14.69
C GLU A 110 7.21 7.84 -15.73
N ASN A 111 6.77 7.25 -16.84
CA ASN A 111 6.08 7.97 -17.91
C ASN A 111 4.54 8.03 -17.74
N PHE A 112 4.00 7.52 -16.64
CA PHE A 112 2.55 7.45 -16.45
C PHE A 112 1.89 8.82 -16.46
N GLN A 113 2.48 9.83 -15.81
CA GLN A 113 1.93 11.19 -15.80
C GLN A 113 1.89 11.79 -17.19
N ARG A 114 2.94 11.61 -17.96
CA ARG A 114 3.00 12.07 -19.37
C ARG A 114 1.94 11.37 -20.21
N PHE A 115 1.82 10.06 -20.07
CA PHE A 115 0.80 9.27 -20.76
C PHE A 115 -0.60 9.79 -20.43
N MET A 116 -0.90 10.05 -19.16
CA MET A 116 -2.20 10.59 -18.73
C MET A 116 -2.45 11.98 -19.29
N THR A 117 -1.44 12.83 -19.33
CA THR A 117 -1.55 14.18 -19.92
C THR A 117 -1.85 14.09 -21.41
N ASP A 118 -1.13 13.27 -22.14
CA ASP A 118 -1.33 13.07 -23.59
C ASP A 118 -2.73 12.51 -23.87
N LEU A 119 -3.16 11.56 -23.07
CA LEU A 119 -4.49 10.96 -23.16
C LEU A 119 -5.59 11.99 -22.86
N GLU A 120 -5.40 12.81 -21.84
CA GLU A 120 -6.32 13.90 -21.48
C GLU A 120 -6.51 14.87 -22.65
N ILE A 121 -5.41 15.32 -23.27
CA ILE A 121 -5.44 16.21 -24.44
C ILE A 121 -6.24 15.57 -25.57
N TYR A 122 -6.02 14.29 -25.83
CA TYR A 122 -6.71 13.55 -26.88
C TYR A 122 -8.22 13.43 -26.59
N VAL A 123 -8.57 13.04 -25.38
CA VAL A 123 -9.98 12.84 -24.97
C VAL A 123 -10.72 14.17 -24.94
N ASP A 124 -10.15 15.20 -24.35
CA ASP A 124 -10.76 16.53 -24.28
C ASP A 124 -10.87 17.18 -25.67
N GLY A 125 -9.84 17.03 -26.50
CA GLY A 125 -9.90 17.48 -27.89
C GLY A 125 -11.01 16.80 -28.69
N TYR A 126 -11.20 15.50 -28.49
CA TYR A 126 -12.26 14.75 -29.13
C TYR A 126 -13.65 15.19 -28.64
N VAL A 127 -13.83 15.38 -27.33
CA VAL A 127 -15.08 15.85 -26.75
C VAL A 127 -15.42 17.26 -27.24
N LEU A 128 -14.44 18.18 -27.26
CA LEU A 128 -14.62 19.51 -27.80
C LEU A 128 -15.03 19.50 -29.28
N SER A 129 -14.42 18.60 -30.06
CA SER A 129 -14.79 18.41 -31.46
C SER A 129 -16.24 17.95 -31.62
N LEU A 130 -16.70 17.04 -30.79
CA LEU A 130 -18.11 16.60 -30.78
C LEU A 130 -19.08 17.71 -30.38
N ILE A 131 -18.70 18.52 -29.39
CA ILE A 131 -19.49 19.68 -28.93
C ILE A 131 -19.61 20.69 -30.06
N HIS A 132 -18.56 21.00 -30.80
CA HIS A 132 -18.59 21.90 -31.94
C HIS A 132 -19.48 21.40 -33.07
N ILE A 133 -19.51 20.10 -33.33
CA ILE A 133 -20.38 19.49 -34.33
C ILE A 133 -21.84 19.56 -33.93
N SER A 134 -22.15 19.45 -32.63
CA SER A 134 -23.51 19.43 -32.10
C SER A 134 -24.08 20.81 -31.77
N GLU A 135 -23.25 21.86 -31.73
CA GLU A 135 -23.73 23.22 -31.49
C GLU A 135 -24.39 23.79 -32.77
N PRO A 136 -25.60 24.35 -32.64
CA PRO A 136 -26.19 25.05 -33.78
C PRO A 136 -25.36 26.24 -34.18
N THR A 137 -24.89 26.27 -35.40
CA THR A 137 -24.19 27.42 -35.97
C THR A 137 -25.16 28.62 -36.00
N ARG A 138 -24.76 29.61 -35.25
CA ARG A 138 -25.43 30.93 -35.38
C ARG A 138 -24.98 31.65 -36.64
#